data_1acfda9239d7601ac02a8c50b5fc264d
#
_entry.id   1acfda9239d7601ac02a8c50b5fc264d
#
_cell.length_a   1.000
_cell.length_b   1.000
_cell.length_c   1.000
_cell.angle_alpha   90.00
_cell.angle_beta   90.00
_cell.angle_gamma   90.00
#
_symmetry.space_group_name_H-M   'P 1'
#
loop_
_entity.id
_entity.type
_entity.pdbx_description
1 polymer ?
#
loop_
_entity_poly.entity_id
_entity_poly.type
_entity_poly.pdbx_seq_one_letter_code
_entity_poly.pdbx_strand_id
1 'polypeptide(L)'
;MARTSSTCSASENTPFIGAGTISLVVLAGILAGTAPARGDNHLLYFEAQGIAGYSSQQDKSIYYSMNPDAEMQKPSVGFDYLHRFSGEAGDWGAFGLQGRLALSVFEDGVKKIEPQAYNAWFKVKTPVSDVWIGHNRPALGLGSYFDSHPLILRTLPIQGLGYDRDWGIGSYRDFSWGNLQLSATTGTGMPVYFKGNYLLAGRVAYGVLNEDNYTLGLSVGYGRTLDTMGYKLREPDPLNMRLVGTDFAFLRDNLEHRFDLFAGEWLGQDSVAAMYRFGYLFGPEQRMKIELQPTYWRSGGENWLFSACFSALVTPDLTFRTMYEYNKDEDDHRVIAQLYYYLPI
;
A
#
# COMPACT_ATOMS: atom_id res chain seq x y z
N MET A 1 -41.98 16.40 38.20
CA MET A 1 -41.21 15.94 39.38
C MET A 1 -40.81 14.49 39.13
N ALA A 2 -39.55 14.23 38.93
CA ALA A 2 -38.70 13.13 39.35
C ALA A 2 -37.50 13.05 38.36
N ARG A 3 -36.35 13.49 38.83
CA ARG A 3 -35.05 13.29 38.18
C ARG A 3 -34.62 11.84 38.45
N THR A 4 -34.21 11.13 37.40
CA THR A 4 -33.40 9.92 37.54
C THR A 4 -32.06 10.16 36.90
N SER A 5 -31.01 10.14 37.73
CA SER A 5 -29.62 10.20 37.40
C SER A 5 -29.15 8.82 36.83
N SER A 6 -28.63 8.79 35.61
CA SER A 6 -27.93 7.63 35.09
C SER A 6 -26.43 7.79 35.30
N THR A 7 -25.88 6.87 36.04
CA THR A 7 -24.45 6.71 36.35
C THR A 7 -23.69 6.28 35.11
N CYS A 8 -22.66 7.02 34.80
CA CYS A 8 -21.65 6.72 33.79
C CYS A 8 -20.75 5.54 34.27
N SER A 9 -20.76 4.42 33.59
CA SER A 9 -19.82 3.33 33.84
C SER A 9 -18.53 3.57 33.09
N ALA A 10 -17.42 3.56 33.81
CA ALA A 10 -16.08 3.68 33.28
C ALA A 10 -15.74 2.44 32.42
N SER A 11 -15.28 2.66 31.21
CA SER A 11 -14.71 1.62 30.35
C SER A 11 -13.30 1.26 30.85
N GLU A 12 -13.11 0.00 31.14
CA GLU A 12 -11.81 -0.57 31.50
C GLU A 12 -10.81 -0.43 30.34
N ASN A 13 -9.71 0.25 30.61
CA ASN A 13 -8.53 0.31 29.77
C ASN A 13 -7.79 -1.03 29.82
N THR A 14 -7.92 -1.83 28.77
CA THR A 14 -7.02 -2.99 28.54
C THR A 14 -5.65 -2.47 28.14
N PRO A 15 -4.54 -2.90 28.75
CA PRO A 15 -3.21 -2.41 28.43
C PRO A 15 -2.77 -2.91 27.04
N PHE A 16 -2.44 -1.97 26.19
CA PHE A 16 -1.81 -2.15 24.90
C PHE A 16 -0.39 -2.71 25.14
N ILE A 17 -0.15 -3.99 24.83
CA ILE A 17 1.22 -4.51 24.72
C ILE A 17 1.79 -3.96 23.43
N GLY A 18 2.60 -2.91 23.57
CA GLY A 18 3.13 -2.15 22.46
C GLY A 18 4.08 -2.98 21.58
N ALA A 19 3.81 -2.98 20.30
CA ALA A 19 4.70 -3.43 19.21
C ALA A 19 6.06 -2.69 19.19
N GLY A 20 6.25 -1.70 20.05
CA GLY A 20 7.45 -0.86 20.08
C GLY A 20 8.73 -1.53 20.57
N THR A 21 8.64 -2.62 21.30
CA THR A 21 9.84 -3.25 21.91
C THR A 21 10.52 -4.25 20.97
N ILE A 22 9.82 -4.80 20.00
CA ILE A 22 10.37 -5.80 19.06
C ILE A 22 11.18 -5.13 17.94
N SER A 23 10.81 -3.91 17.54
CA SER A 23 11.45 -3.22 16.41
C SER A 23 12.89 -2.75 16.68
N LEU A 24 13.24 -2.44 17.93
CA LEU A 24 14.58 -1.90 18.26
C LEU A 24 15.66 -2.98 18.32
N VAL A 25 15.31 -4.21 18.72
CA VAL A 25 16.24 -5.32 18.86
C VAL A 25 16.65 -5.90 17.48
N VAL A 26 15.74 -5.88 16.52
CA VAL A 26 16.02 -6.34 15.14
C VAL A 26 16.95 -5.36 14.40
N LEU A 27 16.80 -4.06 14.63
CA LEU A 27 17.65 -3.04 13.98
C LEU A 27 19.12 -3.10 14.46
N ALA A 28 19.35 -3.37 15.75
CA ALA A 28 20.69 -3.47 16.32
C ALA A 28 21.45 -4.73 15.85
N GLY A 29 20.75 -5.81 15.51
CA GLY A 29 21.35 -7.05 15.00
C GLY A 29 21.80 -6.99 13.55
N ILE A 30 21.19 -6.13 12.74
CA ILE A 30 21.50 -5.97 11.31
C ILE A 30 22.75 -5.12 11.09
N LEU A 31 23.03 -4.15 11.96
CA LEU A 31 24.18 -3.25 11.83
C LEU A 31 25.52 -3.83 12.31
N ALA A 32 25.54 -4.98 12.97
CA ALA A 32 26.74 -5.58 13.57
C ALA A 32 27.48 -6.59 12.68
N GLY A 33 27.03 -6.86 11.46
CA GLY A 33 27.52 -7.97 10.65
C GLY A 33 28.03 -7.61 9.24
N THR A 34 28.91 -6.61 9.08
CA THR A 34 29.52 -6.33 7.77
C THR A 34 30.90 -6.96 7.67
N ALA A 35 30.95 -8.24 7.27
CA ALA A 35 32.11 -8.80 6.56
C ALA A 35 31.79 -8.81 5.07
N PRO A 36 32.70 -8.38 4.17
CA PRO A 36 32.44 -8.37 2.73
C PRO A 36 32.32 -9.82 2.23
N ALA A 37 31.10 -10.22 1.87
CA ALA A 37 30.82 -11.53 1.31
C ALA A 37 30.75 -11.45 -0.22
N ARG A 38 31.29 -12.46 -0.85
CA ARG A 38 31.23 -12.76 -2.28
C ARG A 38 29.82 -12.60 -2.86
N GLY A 39 29.67 -11.72 -3.86
CA GLY A 39 28.42 -11.48 -4.60
C GLY A 39 27.30 -10.99 -3.69
N ASP A 40 26.99 -9.71 -3.75
CA ASP A 40 26.01 -9.08 -2.84
C ASP A 40 24.62 -9.72 -2.99
N ASN A 41 24.31 -10.70 -2.14
CA ASN A 41 22.99 -11.32 -2.04
C ASN A 41 22.00 -10.44 -1.27
N HIS A 42 22.37 -9.21 -0.92
CA HIS A 42 21.53 -8.28 -0.19
C HIS A 42 21.54 -6.90 -0.86
N LEU A 43 20.42 -6.23 -0.75
CA LEU A 43 20.22 -4.84 -1.16
C LEU A 43 19.67 -4.09 0.05
N LEU A 44 20.31 -2.99 0.39
CA LEU A 44 19.84 -2.08 1.43
C LEU A 44 19.69 -0.69 0.82
N TYR A 45 18.51 -0.10 1.03
CA TYR A 45 18.22 1.25 0.62
C TYR A 45 17.85 2.10 1.82
N PHE A 46 18.33 3.31 1.88
CA PHE A 46 17.83 4.36 2.74
C PHE A 46 16.70 5.09 2.02
N GLU A 47 15.61 5.33 2.75
CA GLU A 47 14.44 6.03 2.24
C GLU A 47 14.18 7.30 3.07
N ALA A 48 13.89 8.41 2.39
CA ALA A 48 13.37 9.61 3.04
C ALA A 48 12.27 10.24 2.17
N GLN A 49 11.19 10.67 2.80
CA GLN A 49 10.06 11.31 2.14
C GLN A 49 9.71 12.61 2.85
N GLY A 50 9.71 13.71 2.10
CA GLY A 50 9.09 14.97 2.48
C GLY A 50 7.80 15.15 1.72
N ILE A 51 6.71 15.49 2.42
CA ILE A 51 5.41 15.79 1.81
C ILE A 51 4.78 17.00 2.47
N ALA A 52 4.24 17.90 1.66
CA ALA A 52 3.46 19.04 2.09
C ALA A 52 2.46 19.43 1.02
N GLY A 53 1.36 20.03 1.42
CA GLY A 53 0.31 20.46 0.52
C GLY A 53 -0.62 21.47 1.16
N TYR A 54 -1.70 21.78 0.44
CA TYR A 54 -2.78 22.64 0.88
C TYR A 54 -4.11 21.98 0.55
N SER A 55 -5.08 22.05 1.44
CA SER A 55 -6.46 21.64 1.26
C SER A 55 -7.38 22.86 1.31
N SER A 56 -8.21 23.04 0.29
CA SER A 56 -9.16 24.16 0.21
C SER A 56 -10.30 24.02 1.21
N GLN A 57 -10.76 22.77 1.45
CA GLN A 57 -11.81 22.51 2.43
C GLN A 57 -11.38 22.85 3.86
N GLN A 58 -10.12 22.52 4.20
CA GLN A 58 -9.57 22.79 5.54
C GLN A 58 -8.97 24.20 5.66
N ASP A 59 -8.79 24.91 4.55
CA ASP A 59 -8.14 26.22 4.43
C ASP A 59 -6.77 26.26 5.16
N LYS A 60 -5.96 25.19 5.01
CA LYS A 60 -4.66 25.06 5.68
C LYS A 60 -3.67 24.16 4.94
N SER A 61 -2.40 24.30 5.38
CA SER A 61 -1.35 23.37 4.96
C SER A 61 -1.56 22.00 5.57
N ILE A 62 -1.35 20.95 4.75
CA ILE A 62 -1.43 19.54 5.13
C ILE A 62 -0.07 18.87 4.89
N TYR A 63 0.22 17.80 5.63
CA TYR A 63 1.47 17.03 5.55
C TYR A 63 1.19 15.55 5.27
N TYR A 64 0.16 15.28 4.49
CA TYR A 64 -0.28 13.96 4.06
C TYR A 64 -0.99 14.08 2.70
N SER A 65 -1.10 12.99 1.95
CA SER A 65 -1.84 13.02 0.68
C SER A 65 -3.32 12.71 0.86
N MET A 66 -3.68 11.88 1.82
CA MET A 66 -5.05 11.43 2.02
C MET A 66 -5.58 11.80 3.40
N ASN A 67 -4.97 11.29 4.45
CA ASN A 67 -5.45 11.36 5.82
C ASN A 67 -4.26 11.18 6.79
N PRO A 68 -4.21 11.88 7.94
CA PRO A 68 -3.14 11.72 8.91
C PRO A 68 -3.09 10.34 9.58
N ASP A 69 -4.19 9.58 9.59
CA ASP A 69 -4.21 8.20 10.09
C ASP A 69 -3.77 7.16 9.03
N ALA A 70 -3.74 7.53 7.73
CA ALA A 70 -3.31 6.61 6.67
C ALA A 70 -1.85 6.16 6.83
N GLU A 71 -1.53 4.95 6.37
CA GLU A 71 -0.20 4.36 6.50
C GLU A 71 0.85 4.98 5.58
N MET A 72 0.42 5.63 4.50
CA MET A 72 1.31 6.10 3.45
C MET A 72 1.23 7.61 3.25
N GLN A 73 2.18 8.14 2.46
CA GLN A 73 2.16 9.51 1.98
C GLN A 73 2.20 10.56 3.09
N LYS A 74 3.15 10.37 4.02
CA LYS A 74 3.50 11.31 5.10
C LYS A 74 5.01 11.57 5.09
N PRO A 75 5.52 12.67 5.69
CA PRO A 75 6.94 12.82 5.92
C PRO A 75 7.49 11.62 6.70
N SER A 76 8.55 11.00 6.21
CA SER A 76 9.09 9.79 6.83
C SER A 76 10.55 9.58 6.48
N VAL A 77 11.23 8.80 7.33
CA VAL A 77 12.55 8.23 7.06
C VAL A 77 12.51 6.74 7.33
N GLY A 78 13.22 5.95 6.54
CA GLY A 78 13.15 4.51 6.64
C GLY A 78 14.24 3.79 5.86
N PHE A 79 14.03 2.51 5.70
CA PHE A 79 14.91 1.64 4.96
C PHE A 79 14.10 0.56 4.24
N ASP A 80 14.67 0.03 3.17
CA ASP A 80 14.19 -1.16 2.46
C ASP A 80 15.36 -2.14 2.33
N TYR A 81 15.18 -3.35 2.87
CA TYR A 81 16.17 -4.40 2.87
C TYR A 81 15.63 -5.63 2.17
N LEU A 82 16.38 -6.12 1.20
CA LEU A 82 16.14 -7.37 0.50
C LEU A 82 17.37 -8.27 0.63
N HIS A 83 17.17 -9.49 1.10
CA HIS A 83 18.19 -10.54 1.07
C HIS A 83 17.72 -11.70 0.19
N ARG A 84 18.59 -12.15 -0.73
CA ARG A 84 18.35 -13.34 -1.55
C ARG A 84 19.13 -14.52 -1.00
N PHE A 85 18.49 -15.66 -0.93
CA PHE A 85 19.11 -16.91 -0.53
C PHE A 85 19.45 -17.71 -1.79
N SER A 86 20.73 -17.87 -2.05
CA SER A 86 21.27 -18.55 -3.24
C SER A 86 21.98 -19.83 -2.85
N GLY A 87 21.88 -20.85 -3.69
CA GLY A 87 22.61 -22.11 -3.59
C GLY A 87 23.24 -22.46 -4.94
N GLU A 88 23.79 -23.67 -5.04
CA GLU A 88 24.40 -24.15 -6.29
C GLU A 88 23.41 -24.19 -7.47
N ALA A 89 22.13 -24.43 -7.20
CA ALA A 89 21.06 -24.48 -8.21
C ALA A 89 20.41 -23.11 -8.50
N GLY A 90 20.94 -22.01 -7.95
CA GLY A 90 20.40 -20.65 -8.08
C GLY A 90 19.65 -20.17 -6.84
N ASP A 91 18.85 -19.10 -6.99
CA ASP A 91 18.10 -18.50 -5.87
C ASP A 91 16.93 -19.37 -5.46
N TRP A 92 16.88 -19.80 -4.20
CA TRP A 92 15.81 -20.61 -3.65
C TRP A 92 14.84 -19.83 -2.74
N GLY A 93 15.18 -18.61 -2.36
CA GLY A 93 14.31 -17.81 -1.50
C GLY A 93 14.75 -16.36 -1.39
N ALA A 94 13.96 -15.57 -0.68
CA ALA A 94 14.27 -14.18 -0.36
C ALA A 94 13.58 -13.75 0.93
N PHE A 95 14.16 -12.76 1.61
CA PHE A 95 13.60 -12.06 2.76
C PHE A 95 13.53 -10.57 2.42
N GLY A 96 12.37 -9.95 2.65
CA GLY A 96 12.16 -8.53 2.48
C GLY A 96 11.69 -7.89 3.78
N LEU A 97 12.30 -6.76 4.14
CA LEU A 97 11.90 -5.95 5.29
C LEU A 97 11.98 -4.48 4.91
N GLN A 98 10.84 -3.78 4.99
CA GLN A 98 10.75 -2.34 4.78
C GLN A 98 10.08 -1.71 5.98
N GLY A 99 10.79 -0.79 6.62
CA GLY A 99 10.32 -0.10 7.80
C GLY A 99 10.63 1.38 7.74
N ARG A 100 9.79 2.19 8.40
CA ARG A 100 9.98 3.63 8.46
C ARG A 100 9.42 4.25 9.74
N LEU A 101 9.91 5.43 10.06
CA LEU A 101 9.33 6.33 11.04
C LEU A 101 8.59 7.44 10.29
N ALA A 102 7.27 7.47 10.41
CA ALA A 102 6.41 8.45 9.75
C ALA A 102 5.96 9.52 10.75
N LEU A 103 5.90 10.77 10.27
CA LEU A 103 5.39 11.91 11.04
C LEU A 103 3.92 12.15 10.63
N SER A 104 2.99 11.85 11.53
CA SER A 104 1.58 12.24 11.39
C SER A 104 1.38 13.64 12.01
N VAL A 105 0.80 14.55 11.23
CA VAL A 105 0.39 15.87 11.69
C VAL A 105 -1.12 15.95 11.58
N PHE A 106 -1.79 15.99 12.74
CA PHE A 106 -3.24 16.00 12.84
C PHE A 106 -3.82 17.41 12.68
N GLU A 107 -5.11 17.51 12.49
CA GLU A 107 -5.81 18.77 12.23
C GLU A 107 -5.73 19.77 13.38
N ASP A 108 -5.62 19.29 14.62
CA ASP A 108 -5.41 20.08 15.85
C ASP A 108 -3.96 20.53 16.04
N GLY A 109 -3.07 20.19 15.10
CA GLY A 109 -1.64 20.50 15.16
C GLY A 109 -0.84 19.51 16.01
N VAL A 110 -1.44 18.50 16.59
CA VAL A 110 -0.73 17.41 17.29
C VAL A 110 0.15 16.66 16.30
N LYS A 111 1.37 16.37 16.73
CA LYS A 111 2.35 15.60 15.94
C LYS A 111 2.63 14.27 16.61
N LYS A 112 2.67 13.21 15.81
CA LYS A 112 2.97 11.85 16.29
C LYS A 112 3.98 11.20 15.37
N ILE A 113 5.02 10.59 15.94
CA ILE A 113 5.93 9.72 15.21
C ILE A 113 5.41 8.28 15.31
N GLU A 114 5.22 7.66 14.16
CA GLU A 114 4.66 6.31 14.05
C GLU A 114 5.68 5.39 13.38
N PRO A 115 6.16 4.34 14.09
CA PRO A 115 6.90 3.27 13.44
C PRO A 115 5.95 2.46 12.54
N GLN A 116 6.36 2.22 11.32
CA GLN A 116 5.58 1.47 10.32
C GLN A 116 6.42 0.37 9.72
N ALA A 117 5.92 -0.88 9.78
CA ALA A 117 6.47 -2.02 9.04
C ALA A 117 5.66 -2.17 7.74
N TYR A 118 6.23 -1.69 6.63
CA TYR A 118 5.51 -1.65 5.37
C TYR A 118 5.54 -2.98 4.62
N ASN A 119 6.71 -3.61 4.54
CA ASN A 119 6.89 -4.98 4.07
C ASN A 119 7.65 -5.76 5.13
N ALA A 120 7.26 -7.00 5.40
CA ALA A 120 7.98 -7.93 6.27
C ALA A 120 7.62 -9.36 5.87
N TRP A 121 8.33 -9.92 4.89
CA TRP A 121 7.99 -11.22 4.33
C TRP A 121 9.22 -12.09 4.07
N PHE A 122 8.99 -13.39 4.11
CA PHE A 122 9.90 -14.41 3.64
C PHE A 122 9.28 -15.15 2.46
N LYS A 123 10.05 -15.36 1.39
CA LYS A 123 9.62 -16.06 0.18
C LYS A 123 10.52 -17.25 -0.10
N VAL A 124 9.90 -18.38 -0.49
CA VAL A 124 10.57 -19.60 -0.95
C VAL A 124 10.15 -19.86 -2.38
N LYS A 125 11.11 -20.12 -3.24
CA LYS A 125 10.88 -20.60 -4.60
C LYS A 125 10.75 -22.10 -4.58
N THR A 126 9.63 -22.61 -5.10
CA THR A 126 9.44 -24.04 -5.27
C THR A 126 9.23 -24.39 -6.76
N PRO A 127 9.37 -25.65 -7.18
CA PRO A 127 9.09 -26.04 -8.57
C PRO A 127 7.65 -25.75 -9.02
N VAL A 128 6.72 -25.62 -8.07
CA VAL A 128 5.30 -25.42 -8.35
C VAL A 128 4.95 -23.91 -8.36
N SER A 129 5.43 -23.14 -7.39
CA SER A 129 5.16 -21.70 -7.26
C SER A 129 6.13 -21.05 -6.28
N ASP A 130 6.26 -19.74 -6.34
CA ASP A 130 6.85 -18.95 -5.27
C ASP A 130 5.83 -18.83 -4.14
N VAL A 131 6.22 -19.13 -2.91
CA VAL A 131 5.37 -19.02 -1.72
C VAL A 131 5.95 -18.00 -0.78
N TRP A 132 5.14 -17.05 -0.31
CA TRP A 132 5.54 -16.07 0.69
C TRP A 132 4.73 -16.20 1.97
N ILE A 133 5.32 -15.79 3.09
CA ILE A 133 4.68 -15.67 4.41
C ILE A 133 5.10 -14.34 5.05
N GLY A 134 4.18 -13.67 5.74
CA GLY A 134 4.42 -12.41 6.45
C GLY A 134 3.48 -11.30 6.00
N HIS A 135 3.99 -10.06 6.00
CA HIS A 135 3.25 -8.86 5.59
C HIS A 135 3.59 -8.50 4.15
N ASN A 136 2.65 -8.72 3.25
CA ASN A 136 2.83 -8.55 1.80
C ASN A 136 1.50 -8.22 1.13
N ARG A 137 1.51 -8.03 -0.18
CA ARG A 137 0.34 -7.68 -1.00
C ARG A 137 -0.61 -8.86 -1.15
N PRO A 138 -1.90 -8.70 -0.83
CA PRO A 138 -2.93 -9.68 -1.19
C PRO A 138 -3.08 -9.83 -2.71
N ALA A 139 -3.57 -10.98 -3.16
CA ALA A 139 -3.76 -11.29 -4.58
C ALA A 139 -5.02 -10.64 -5.15
N LEU A 140 -5.11 -9.29 -5.13
CA LEU A 140 -6.26 -8.51 -5.59
C LEU A 140 -5.83 -7.38 -6.52
N GLY A 141 -6.35 -7.36 -7.75
CA GLY A 141 -6.19 -6.31 -8.74
C GLY A 141 -4.74 -5.93 -9.03
N LEU A 142 -4.54 -4.74 -9.55
CA LEU A 142 -3.22 -4.18 -9.82
C LEU A 142 -2.42 -3.89 -8.53
N GLY A 143 -3.07 -3.73 -7.38
CA GLY A 143 -2.41 -3.59 -6.08
C GLY A 143 -1.51 -4.78 -5.73
N SER A 144 -1.82 -5.98 -6.23
CA SER A 144 -0.97 -7.17 -6.09
C SER A 144 0.34 -7.09 -6.89
N TYR A 145 0.38 -6.28 -7.91
CA TYR A 145 1.48 -6.18 -8.87
C TYR A 145 2.32 -4.91 -8.70
N PHE A 146 1.67 -3.74 -8.62
CA PHE A 146 2.36 -2.46 -8.54
C PHE A 146 2.62 -2.02 -7.11
N ASP A 147 3.80 -1.43 -6.91
CA ASP A 147 4.11 -0.77 -5.64
C ASP A 147 3.46 0.62 -5.59
N SER A 148 2.62 0.82 -4.59
CA SER A 148 1.99 2.10 -4.28
C SER A 148 2.84 2.96 -3.35
N HIS A 149 3.85 2.37 -2.70
CA HIS A 149 4.63 2.99 -1.64
C HIS A 149 5.26 4.35 -2.03
N PRO A 150 5.95 4.50 -3.17
CA PRO A 150 6.55 5.79 -3.54
C PRO A 150 5.56 6.77 -4.19
N LEU A 151 4.32 6.35 -4.51
CA LEU A 151 3.41 7.14 -5.32
C LEU A 151 2.50 8.04 -4.46
N ILE A 152 2.23 9.27 -4.91
CA ILE A 152 1.20 10.13 -4.30
C ILE A 152 -0.18 9.93 -4.91
N LEU A 153 -0.28 9.39 -6.13
CA LEU A 153 -1.53 8.94 -6.71
C LEU A 153 -2.02 7.67 -6.01
N ARG A 154 -3.26 7.69 -5.56
CA ARG A 154 -3.84 6.61 -4.77
C ARG A 154 -4.24 5.44 -5.65
N THR A 155 -4.07 4.23 -5.14
CA THR A 155 -4.67 3.00 -5.69
C THR A 155 -6.01 2.74 -5.00
N LEU A 156 -6.84 1.84 -5.50
CA LEU A 156 -8.11 1.49 -4.85
C LEU A 156 -7.93 0.97 -3.42
N PRO A 157 -6.93 0.12 -3.10
CA PRO A 157 -6.65 -0.26 -1.71
C PRO A 157 -6.29 0.93 -0.80
N ILE A 158 -5.53 1.89 -1.29
CA ILE A 158 -5.20 3.11 -0.54
C ILE A 158 -6.45 3.99 -0.33
N GLN A 159 -7.41 3.97 -1.25
CA GLN A 159 -8.72 4.62 -1.07
C GLN A 159 -9.62 3.91 -0.06
N GLY A 160 -9.22 2.75 0.44
CA GLY A 160 -9.98 1.97 1.41
C GLY A 160 -10.85 0.86 0.82
N LEU A 161 -10.59 0.47 -0.43
CA LEU A 161 -11.27 -0.65 -1.10
C LEU A 161 -10.30 -1.82 -1.28
N GLY A 162 -10.17 -2.62 -0.27
CA GLY A 162 -9.15 -3.66 -0.15
C GLY A 162 -8.03 -3.27 0.81
N TYR A 163 -6.95 -4.04 0.77
CA TYR A 163 -5.74 -3.77 1.55
C TYR A 163 -4.54 -3.70 0.61
N ASP A 164 -3.73 -2.66 0.78
CA ASP A 164 -2.47 -2.52 0.04
C ASP A 164 -1.45 -3.57 0.50
N ARG A 165 -1.44 -3.86 1.81
CA ARG A 165 -0.67 -4.92 2.45
C ARG A 165 -1.52 -5.61 3.49
N ASP A 166 -1.21 -6.89 3.76
CA ASP A 166 -1.88 -7.67 4.80
C ASP A 166 -0.98 -8.80 5.29
N TRP A 167 -1.22 -9.30 6.48
CA TRP A 167 -0.46 -10.38 7.11
C TRP A 167 -1.02 -11.74 6.69
N GLY A 168 -0.17 -12.66 6.22
CA GLY A 168 -0.62 -13.99 5.85
C GLY A 168 0.38 -14.78 5.03
N ILE A 169 -0.15 -15.61 4.15
CA ILE A 169 0.58 -16.44 3.21
C ILE A 169 0.00 -16.26 1.81
N GLY A 170 0.84 -16.35 0.81
CA GLY A 170 0.39 -16.36 -0.58
C GLY A 170 1.34 -17.07 -1.50
N SER A 171 0.89 -17.28 -2.72
CA SER A 171 1.70 -17.87 -3.77
C SER A 171 1.57 -17.09 -5.07
N TYR A 172 2.62 -17.20 -5.88
CA TYR A 172 2.73 -16.57 -7.18
C TYR A 172 3.40 -17.53 -8.17
N ARG A 173 2.86 -17.63 -9.38
CA ARG A 173 3.47 -18.40 -10.45
C ARG A 173 3.26 -17.74 -11.80
N ASP A 174 4.35 -17.60 -12.56
CA ASP A 174 4.34 -17.25 -13.97
C ASP A 174 4.19 -18.51 -14.84
N PHE A 175 3.44 -18.34 -15.90
CA PHE A 175 3.25 -19.27 -17.00
C PHE A 175 3.59 -18.55 -18.30
N SER A 176 3.79 -19.27 -19.38
CA SER A 176 4.04 -18.69 -20.72
C SER A 176 2.91 -17.81 -21.27
N TRP A 177 1.71 -17.88 -20.66
CA TRP A 177 0.53 -17.10 -21.08
C TRP A 177 0.16 -15.99 -20.08
N GLY A 178 0.76 -15.94 -18.90
CA GLY A 178 0.40 -14.99 -17.84
C GLY A 178 0.77 -15.49 -16.46
N ASN A 179 0.02 -15.10 -15.42
CA ASN A 179 0.32 -15.49 -14.05
C ASN A 179 -0.91 -15.83 -13.21
N LEU A 180 -0.66 -16.57 -12.13
CA LEU A 180 -1.64 -16.89 -11.09
C LEU A 180 -1.10 -16.46 -9.73
N GLN A 181 -1.93 -15.79 -8.96
CA GLN A 181 -1.65 -15.39 -7.59
C GLN A 181 -2.77 -15.85 -6.67
N LEU A 182 -2.40 -16.33 -5.49
CA LEU A 182 -3.34 -16.72 -4.43
C LEU A 182 -2.83 -16.18 -3.10
N SER A 183 -3.73 -15.80 -2.21
CA SER A 183 -3.37 -15.40 -0.84
C SER A 183 -4.46 -15.76 0.16
N ALA A 184 -4.02 -16.07 1.38
CA ALA A 184 -4.84 -16.23 2.57
C ALA A 184 -4.22 -15.35 3.66
N THR A 185 -4.92 -14.28 4.02
CA THR A 185 -4.40 -13.25 4.91
C THR A 185 -5.39 -12.93 6.04
N THR A 186 -4.97 -12.12 6.98
CA THR A 186 -5.80 -11.79 8.15
C THR A 186 -6.99 -10.90 7.81
N GLY A 187 -6.94 -10.10 6.74
CA GLY A 187 -7.98 -9.11 6.44
C GLY A 187 -7.97 -7.94 7.42
N THR A 188 -6.77 -7.47 7.80
CA THR A 188 -6.57 -6.38 8.77
C THR A 188 -5.70 -5.25 8.23
N GLY A 189 -5.02 -5.46 7.11
CA GLY A 189 -4.06 -4.50 6.58
C GLY A 189 -2.78 -4.41 7.41
N MET A 190 -2.41 -3.19 7.83
CA MET A 190 -1.14 -2.94 8.54
C MET A 190 -1.06 -3.59 9.93
N PRO A 191 -2.10 -3.53 10.79
CA PRO A 191 -2.05 -4.14 12.13
C PRO A 191 -2.35 -5.64 12.07
N VAL A 192 -2.02 -6.33 13.15
CA VAL A 192 -2.36 -7.76 13.33
C VAL A 192 -3.49 -7.89 14.33
N TYR A 193 -4.64 -8.38 13.88
CA TYR A 193 -5.78 -8.73 14.74
C TYR A 193 -6.31 -10.11 14.39
N PHE A 194 -6.75 -10.85 15.41
CA PHE A 194 -7.37 -12.16 15.29
C PHE A 194 -8.73 -12.15 15.99
N LYS A 195 -9.75 -11.70 15.28
CA LYS A 195 -11.15 -11.58 15.76
C LYS A 195 -12.11 -12.44 14.94
N GLY A 196 -11.64 -13.55 14.38
CA GLY A 196 -12.39 -14.36 13.42
C GLY A 196 -12.43 -13.74 12.02
N ASN A 197 -11.55 -12.80 11.75
CA ASN A 197 -11.32 -12.16 10.46
C ASN A 197 -10.35 -13.00 9.61
N TYR A 198 -10.56 -12.95 8.30
CA TYR A 198 -9.73 -13.59 7.28
C TYR A 198 -10.06 -13.01 5.90
N LEU A 199 -9.11 -13.09 4.99
CA LEU A 199 -9.26 -12.75 3.59
C LEU A 199 -8.60 -13.83 2.72
N LEU A 200 -9.39 -14.43 1.84
CA LEU A 200 -8.94 -15.27 0.75
C LEU A 200 -9.02 -14.46 -0.54
N ALA A 201 -7.94 -14.40 -1.29
CA ALA A 201 -7.92 -13.68 -2.55
C ALA A 201 -7.18 -14.48 -3.63
N GLY A 202 -7.61 -14.28 -4.87
CA GLY A 202 -6.99 -14.87 -6.04
C GLY A 202 -7.06 -13.96 -7.25
N ARG A 203 -6.00 -13.96 -8.05
CA ARG A 203 -5.92 -13.24 -9.32
C ARG A 203 -5.31 -14.14 -10.37
N VAL A 204 -5.94 -14.20 -11.53
CA VAL A 204 -5.40 -14.78 -12.76
C VAL A 204 -5.23 -13.68 -13.78
N ALA A 205 -4.10 -13.64 -14.48
CA ALA A 205 -3.86 -12.63 -15.49
C ALA A 205 -3.25 -13.22 -16.76
N TYR A 206 -3.69 -12.69 -17.89
CA TYR A 206 -3.11 -12.93 -19.20
C TYR A 206 -2.07 -11.85 -19.50
N GLY A 207 -0.88 -12.27 -19.97
CA GLY A 207 0.28 -11.43 -20.14
C GLY A 207 1.05 -11.19 -18.84
N VAL A 208 2.37 -11.06 -18.98
CA VAL A 208 3.30 -10.71 -17.90
C VAL A 208 3.89 -9.33 -18.21
N LEU A 209 3.55 -8.33 -17.40
CA LEU A 209 3.82 -6.93 -17.72
C LEU A 209 5.29 -6.64 -18.05
N ASN A 210 6.23 -7.27 -17.32
CA ASN A 210 7.67 -7.07 -17.54
C ASN A 210 8.21 -7.78 -18.77
N GLU A 211 7.47 -8.71 -19.37
CA GLU A 211 7.88 -9.47 -20.56
C GLU A 211 7.07 -9.03 -21.79
N ASP A 212 5.76 -8.86 -21.62
CA ASP A 212 4.81 -8.61 -22.70
C ASP A 212 4.42 -7.12 -22.83
N ASN A 213 4.78 -6.29 -21.86
CA ASN A 213 4.35 -4.88 -21.70
C ASN A 213 2.85 -4.70 -21.47
N TYR A 214 2.13 -5.78 -21.18
CA TYR A 214 0.72 -5.73 -20.78
C TYR A 214 0.38 -6.85 -19.77
N THR A 215 -0.69 -6.64 -19.04
CA THR A 215 -1.35 -7.66 -18.22
C THR A 215 -2.86 -7.35 -18.20
N LEU A 216 -3.69 -8.39 -18.28
CA LEU A 216 -5.15 -8.31 -18.15
C LEU A 216 -5.57 -9.32 -17.10
N GLY A 217 -6.09 -8.86 -15.97
CA GLY A 217 -6.37 -9.66 -14.79
C GLY A 217 -7.86 -9.78 -14.44
N LEU A 218 -8.20 -10.91 -13.82
CA LEU A 218 -9.45 -11.13 -13.11
C LEU A 218 -9.12 -11.52 -11.68
N SER A 219 -9.84 -10.92 -10.73
CA SER A 219 -9.61 -11.11 -9.29
C SER A 219 -10.89 -11.47 -8.57
N VAL A 220 -10.73 -12.28 -7.51
CA VAL A 220 -11.79 -12.57 -6.55
C VAL A 220 -11.26 -12.41 -5.14
N GLY A 221 -12.10 -11.87 -4.24
CA GLY A 221 -11.81 -11.76 -2.81
C GLY A 221 -13.02 -12.24 -2.01
N TYR A 222 -12.77 -13.01 -0.95
CA TYR A 222 -13.79 -13.54 -0.06
C TYR A 222 -13.28 -13.58 1.37
N GLY A 223 -14.08 -13.09 2.33
CA GLY A 223 -13.70 -13.16 3.73
C GLY A 223 -14.59 -12.38 4.67
N ARG A 224 -14.05 -12.19 5.86
CA ARG A 224 -14.54 -11.27 6.88
C ARG A 224 -13.35 -10.42 7.31
N THR A 225 -13.43 -9.14 7.08
CA THR A 225 -12.31 -8.21 7.21
C THR A 225 -12.61 -7.11 8.22
N LEU A 226 -11.57 -6.53 8.80
CA LEU A 226 -11.71 -5.43 9.77
C LEU A 226 -11.57 -4.08 9.05
N ASP A 227 -12.40 -3.12 9.42
CA ASP A 227 -12.20 -1.74 8.96
C ASP A 227 -11.03 -1.11 9.72
N THR A 228 -9.94 -0.86 8.98
CA THR A 228 -8.72 -0.26 9.50
C THR A 228 -8.27 0.90 8.61
N MET A 229 -7.64 1.90 9.21
CA MET A 229 -6.93 2.96 8.52
C MET A 229 -5.52 3.07 9.12
N GLY A 230 -4.51 2.78 8.32
CA GLY A 230 -3.17 2.59 8.84
C GLY A 230 -3.14 1.54 9.93
N TYR A 231 -2.67 1.89 11.12
CA TYR A 231 -2.65 1.01 12.29
C TYR A 231 -3.89 1.12 13.19
N LYS A 232 -4.84 1.97 12.82
CA LYS A 232 -6.03 2.24 13.64
C LYS A 232 -7.17 1.35 13.22
N LEU A 233 -7.72 0.61 14.19
CA LEU A 233 -8.97 -0.13 14.04
C LEU A 233 -10.15 0.86 14.16
N ARG A 234 -11.01 0.91 13.14
CA ARG A 234 -12.21 1.76 13.10
C ARG A 234 -13.43 1.03 13.63
N GLU A 235 -13.62 -0.22 13.19
CA GLU A 235 -14.71 -1.07 13.63
C GLU A 235 -14.15 -2.34 14.31
N PRO A 236 -14.65 -2.70 15.52
CA PRO A 236 -14.12 -3.82 16.28
C PRO A 236 -14.52 -5.19 15.73
N ASP A 237 -15.61 -5.27 14.98
CA ASP A 237 -16.17 -6.53 14.50
C ASP A 237 -15.85 -6.76 13.02
N PRO A 238 -15.50 -7.99 12.62
CA PRO A 238 -15.23 -8.31 11.23
C PRO A 238 -16.50 -8.23 10.37
N LEU A 239 -16.40 -7.52 9.26
CA LEU A 239 -17.45 -7.29 8.28
C LEU A 239 -17.22 -8.16 7.02
N ASN A 240 -18.30 -8.49 6.33
CA ASN A 240 -18.23 -9.33 5.14
C ASN A 240 -17.49 -8.62 3.99
N MET A 241 -16.76 -9.44 3.24
CA MET A 241 -16.11 -9.06 1.99
C MET A 241 -16.34 -10.13 0.91
N ARG A 242 -16.87 -9.73 -0.23
CA ARG A 242 -17.06 -10.58 -1.41
C ARG A 242 -16.88 -9.71 -2.65
N LEU A 243 -15.68 -9.66 -3.20
CA LEU A 243 -15.36 -8.82 -4.33
C LEU A 243 -15.01 -9.67 -5.55
N VAL A 244 -15.42 -9.18 -6.70
CA VAL A 244 -14.89 -9.58 -8.01
C VAL A 244 -14.30 -8.35 -8.67
N GLY A 245 -13.24 -8.53 -9.43
CA GLY A 245 -12.58 -7.41 -10.09
C GLY A 245 -11.96 -7.79 -11.41
N THR A 246 -11.72 -6.79 -12.22
CA THR A 246 -10.91 -6.88 -13.44
C THR A 246 -9.93 -5.74 -13.48
N ASP A 247 -8.76 -6.00 -13.98
CA ASP A 247 -7.70 -5.02 -14.10
C ASP A 247 -6.95 -5.15 -15.41
N PHE A 248 -6.35 -4.06 -15.87
CA PHE A 248 -5.34 -4.13 -16.92
C PHE A 248 -4.23 -3.09 -16.68
N ALA A 249 -3.03 -3.43 -17.12
CA ALA A 249 -1.96 -2.49 -17.33
C ALA A 249 -1.36 -2.71 -18.72
N PHE A 250 -1.01 -1.60 -19.36
CA PHE A 250 -0.43 -1.59 -20.70
C PHE A 250 0.64 -0.51 -20.78
N LEU A 251 1.84 -0.92 -21.22
CA LEU A 251 3.00 -0.05 -21.39
C LEU A 251 3.42 -0.10 -22.85
N ARG A 252 3.44 1.03 -23.53
CA ARG A 252 3.90 1.11 -24.92
C ARG A 252 4.67 2.39 -25.13
N ASP A 253 5.94 2.23 -25.49
CA ASP A 253 6.87 3.35 -25.69
C ASP A 253 6.91 4.24 -24.42
N ASN A 254 6.35 5.42 -24.49
CA ASN A 254 6.25 6.37 -23.38
C ASN A 254 4.83 6.53 -22.82
N LEU A 255 3.90 5.66 -23.23
CA LEU A 255 2.51 5.65 -22.73
C LEU A 255 2.31 4.54 -21.70
N GLU A 256 1.59 4.87 -20.66
CA GLU A 256 1.18 3.94 -19.61
C GLU A 256 -0.32 4.05 -19.37
N HIS A 257 -0.99 2.89 -19.33
CA HIS A 257 -2.41 2.77 -18.99
C HIS A 257 -2.55 1.76 -17.87
N ARG A 258 -3.29 2.13 -16.81
CA ARG A 258 -3.66 1.22 -15.72
C ARG A 258 -5.15 1.39 -15.45
N PHE A 259 -5.83 0.29 -15.28
CA PHE A 259 -7.24 0.26 -14.92
C PHE A 259 -7.47 -0.81 -13.85
N ASP A 260 -8.30 -0.50 -12.88
CA ASP A 260 -8.69 -1.42 -11.82
C ASP A 260 -10.17 -1.20 -11.51
N LEU A 261 -10.96 -2.27 -11.46
CA LEU A 261 -12.40 -2.25 -11.18
C LEU A 261 -12.73 -3.38 -10.21
N PHE A 262 -13.42 -3.04 -9.13
CA PHE A 262 -14.01 -3.99 -8.20
C PHE A 262 -15.50 -3.76 -8.05
N ALA A 263 -16.25 -4.85 -7.88
CA ALA A 263 -17.67 -4.82 -7.53
C ALA A 263 -18.00 -5.96 -6.56
N GLY A 264 -18.97 -5.73 -5.67
CA GLY A 264 -19.46 -6.70 -4.70
C GLY A 264 -19.73 -6.11 -3.34
N GLU A 265 -19.49 -6.89 -2.29
CA GLU A 265 -19.65 -6.47 -0.89
C GLU A 265 -18.29 -6.12 -0.29
N TRP A 266 -18.12 -4.92 0.22
CA TRP A 266 -16.94 -4.47 0.94
C TRP A 266 -17.35 -3.90 2.29
N LEU A 267 -16.77 -4.44 3.39
CA LEU A 267 -17.13 -4.07 4.77
C LEU A 267 -18.65 -4.11 5.01
N GLY A 268 -19.31 -5.17 4.51
CA GLY A 268 -20.76 -5.36 4.68
C GLY A 268 -21.65 -4.45 3.83
N GLN A 269 -21.09 -3.69 2.89
CA GLN A 269 -21.83 -2.76 2.03
C GLN A 269 -21.64 -3.10 0.55
N ASP A 270 -22.72 -2.97 -0.23
CA ASP A 270 -22.64 -3.08 -1.69
C ASP A 270 -21.74 -1.98 -2.24
N SER A 271 -20.68 -2.39 -2.92
CA SER A 271 -19.61 -1.49 -3.32
C SER A 271 -19.22 -1.70 -4.79
N VAL A 272 -18.91 -0.62 -5.45
CA VAL A 272 -18.28 -0.59 -6.77
C VAL A 272 -17.17 0.46 -6.73
N ALA A 273 -16.01 0.13 -7.24
CA ALA A 273 -14.91 1.07 -7.37
C ALA A 273 -14.15 0.87 -8.67
N ALA A 274 -13.80 1.96 -9.33
CA ALA A 274 -13.03 1.95 -10.55
C ALA A 274 -11.97 3.05 -10.52
N MET A 275 -10.80 2.73 -11.02
CA MET A 275 -9.70 3.66 -11.21
C MET A 275 -9.15 3.50 -12.64
N TYR A 276 -8.90 4.59 -13.31
CA TYR A 276 -8.12 4.58 -14.55
C TYR A 276 -6.98 5.57 -14.44
N ARG A 277 -5.75 5.16 -14.75
CA ARG A 277 -4.56 6.01 -14.77
C ARG A 277 -3.96 6.01 -16.16
N PHE A 278 -3.85 7.19 -16.73
CA PHE A 278 -3.08 7.46 -17.93
C PHE A 278 -1.77 8.12 -17.54
N GLY A 279 -0.64 7.63 -18.05
CA GLY A 279 0.69 8.18 -17.86
C GLY A 279 1.39 8.45 -19.19
N TYR A 280 2.12 9.56 -19.26
CA TYR A 280 2.98 9.91 -20.38
C TYR A 280 4.37 10.30 -19.89
N LEU A 281 5.38 9.53 -20.32
CA LEU A 281 6.79 9.80 -20.03
C LEU A 281 7.37 10.70 -21.11
N PHE A 282 8.18 11.67 -20.73
CA PHE A 282 8.78 12.63 -21.66
C PHE A 282 10.08 13.24 -21.12
N GLY A 283 10.69 14.11 -21.92
CA GLY A 283 11.95 14.75 -21.59
C GLY A 283 13.18 13.86 -21.82
N PRO A 284 14.38 14.36 -21.53
CA PRO A 284 15.62 13.59 -21.67
C PRO A 284 15.54 12.29 -20.86
N GLU A 285 15.87 11.17 -21.50
CA GLU A 285 15.88 9.84 -20.88
C GLU A 285 14.54 9.46 -20.22
N GLN A 286 13.40 10.07 -20.67
CA GLN A 286 12.08 9.85 -20.09
C GLN A 286 12.00 10.09 -18.57
N ARG A 287 12.78 11.06 -18.07
CA ARG A 287 12.85 11.36 -16.62
C ARG A 287 11.65 12.13 -16.08
N MET A 288 10.74 12.56 -16.92
CA MET A 288 9.54 13.27 -16.50
C MET A 288 8.30 12.45 -16.87
N LYS A 289 7.27 12.56 -16.03
CA LYS A 289 5.99 11.88 -16.27
C LYS A 289 4.82 12.77 -15.85
N ILE A 290 3.80 12.81 -16.68
CA ILE A 290 2.48 13.35 -16.34
C ILE A 290 1.53 12.18 -16.21
N GLU A 291 0.69 12.20 -15.18
CA GLU A 291 -0.33 11.19 -14.93
C GLU A 291 -1.67 11.86 -14.67
N LEU A 292 -2.74 11.29 -15.24
CA LEU A 292 -4.12 11.68 -15.01
C LEU A 292 -4.89 10.48 -14.49
N GLN A 293 -5.67 10.67 -13.41
CA GLN A 293 -6.37 9.58 -12.76
C GLN A 293 -7.75 10.00 -12.28
N PRO A 294 -8.83 9.71 -13.02
CA PRO A 294 -10.16 9.61 -12.46
C PRO A 294 -10.31 8.35 -11.62
N THR A 295 -10.96 8.48 -10.47
CA THR A 295 -11.33 7.37 -9.59
C THR A 295 -12.78 7.55 -9.15
N TYR A 296 -13.55 6.50 -9.23
CA TYR A 296 -14.93 6.42 -8.79
C TYR A 296 -15.10 5.34 -7.74
N TRP A 297 -15.86 5.61 -6.71
CA TRP A 297 -16.32 4.55 -5.81
C TRP A 297 -17.70 4.87 -5.24
N ARG A 298 -18.43 3.80 -4.97
CA ARG A 298 -19.69 3.79 -4.24
C ARG A 298 -19.60 2.69 -3.18
N SER A 299 -19.58 3.09 -1.90
CA SER A 299 -19.64 2.22 -0.73
C SER A 299 -20.23 3.05 0.40
N GLY A 300 -21.54 2.87 0.66
CA GLY A 300 -22.30 3.72 1.59
C GLY A 300 -22.60 5.16 1.09
N GLY A 301 -21.92 5.61 0.08
CA GLY A 301 -22.03 6.90 -0.62
C GLY A 301 -21.38 6.83 -1.98
N GLU A 302 -21.61 7.79 -2.85
CA GLU A 302 -20.99 7.89 -4.18
C GLU A 302 -19.95 9.02 -4.17
N ASN A 303 -18.74 8.74 -4.65
CA ASN A 303 -17.71 9.75 -4.75
C ASN A 303 -16.88 9.65 -6.03
N TRP A 304 -16.33 10.80 -6.44
CA TRP A 304 -15.41 10.97 -7.55
C TRP A 304 -14.16 11.72 -7.11
N LEU A 305 -13.02 11.19 -7.52
CA LEU A 305 -11.72 11.82 -7.32
C LEU A 305 -11.05 12.01 -8.67
N PHE A 306 -10.56 13.21 -8.92
CA PHE A 306 -9.80 13.54 -10.12
C PHE A 306 -8.40 13.99 -9.70
N SER A 307 -7.39 13.25 -10.13
CA SER A 307 -6.00 13.57 -9.78
C SER A 307 -5.18 13.79 -11.05
N ALA A 308 -4.32 14.80 -11.03
CA ALA A 308 -3.30 15.06 -12.02
C ALA A 308 -1.94 15.17 -11.32
N CYS A 309 -0.96 14.39 -11.76
CA CYS A 309 0.35 14.33 -11.14
C CYS A 309 1.45 14.60 -12.17
N PHE A 310 2.42 15.40 -11.78
CA PHE A 310 3.69 15.56 -12.46
C PHE A 310 4.79 14.94 -11.60
N SER A 311 5.66 14.16 -12.22
CA SER A 311 6.83 13.55 -11.57
C SER A 311 8.10 13.88 -12.36
N ALA A 312 9.19 14.14 -11.67
CA ALA A 312 10.50 14.35 -12.26
C ALA A 312 11.59 13.63 -11.45
N LEU A 313 12.37 12.79 -12.13
CA LEU A 313 13.57 12.18 -11.59
C LEU A 313 14.70 13.22 -11.63
N VAL A 314 14.90 13.92 -10.50
CA VAL A 314 15.89 15.03 -10.38
C VAL A 314 17.31 14.49 -10.41
N THR A 315 17.56 13.42 -9.62
CA THR A 315 18.78 12.61 -9.67
C THR A 315 18.39 11.13 -9.74
N PRO A 316 19.30 10.17 -9.94
CA PRO A 316 18.96 8.75 -9.89
C PRO A 316 18.23 8.34 -8.59
N ASP A 317 18.50 9.04 -7.48
CA ASP A 317 18.00 8.69 -6.16
C ASP A 317 16.93 9.66 -5.64
N LEU A 318 16.70 10.80 -6.31
CA LEU A 318 15.77 11.84 -5.88
C LEU A 318 14.67 12.07 -6.90
N THR A 319 13.43 11.85 -6.51
CA THR A 319 12.24 12.14 -7.30
C THR A 319 11.46 13.28 -6.67
N PHE A 320 11.10 14.27 -7.49
CA PHE A 320 10.10 15.29 -7.15
C PHE A 320 8.76 14.91 -7.76
N ARG A 321 7.67 15.08 -7.00
CA ARG A 321 6.30 14.93 -7.50
C ARG A 321 5.44 16.08 -7.02
N THR A 322 4.50 16.49 -7.87
CA THR A 322 3.41 17.38 -7.47
C THR A 322 2.10 16.87 -8.02
N MET A 323 1.04 16.97 -7.23
CA MET A 323 -0.29 16.47 -7.56
C MET A 323 -1.33 17.55 -7.26
N TYR A 324 -2.24 17.76 -8.19
CA TYR A 324 -3.53 18.38 -7.94
C TYR A 324 -4.58 17.28 -7.84
N GLU A 325 -5.47 17.39 -6.86
CA GLU A 325 -6.55 16.45 -6.62
C GLU A 325 -7.84 17.22 -6.30
N TYR A 326 -8.93 16.80 -6.92
CA TYR A 326 -10.27 17.28 -6.60
C TYR A 326 -11.12 16.12 -6.08
N ASN A 327 -11.58 16.20 -4.84
CA ASN A 327 -12.52 15.28 -4.23
C ASN A 327 -13.93 15.89 -4.29
N LYS A 328 -14.81 15.31 -5.11
CA LYS A 328 -16.15 15.85 -5.35
C LYS A 328 -17.06 15.79 -4.11
N ASP A 329 -16.96 14.76 -3.30
CA ASP A 329 -17.82 14.57 -2.13
C ASP A 329 -17.51 15.59 -1.02
N GLU A 330 -16.23 15.88 -0.83
CA GLU A 330 -15.75 16.84 0.16
C GLU A 330 -15.69 18.27 -0.38
N ASP A 331 -15.90 18.47 -1.69
CA ASP A 331 -15.62 19.73 -2.43
C ASP A 331 -14.22 20.27 -2.12
N ASP A 332 -13.25 19.36 -2.05
CA ASP A 332 -11.88 19.66 -1.63
C ASP A 332 -10.93 19.68 -2.82
N HIS A 333 -10.22 20.79 -2.98
CA HIS A 333 -9.12 20.95 -3.91
C HIS A 333 -7.80 20.86 -3.16
N ARG A 334 -6.97 19.88 -3.48
CA ARG A 334 -5.67 19.68 -2.86
C ARG A 334 -4.55 19.89 -3.86
N VAL A 335 -3.52 20.57 -3.41
CA VAL A 335 -2.22 20.62 -4.11
C VAL A 335 -1.20 20.04 -3.17
N ILE A 336 -0.47 19.01 -3.63
CA ILE A 336 0.48 18.26 -2.81
C ILE A 336 1.81 18.21 -3.53
N ALA A 337 2.90 18.44 -2.83
CA ALA A 337 4.27 18.25 -3.30
C ALA A 337 4.98 17.20 -2.45
N GLN A 338 5.77 16.36 -3.12
CA GLN A 338 6.57 15.30 -2.52
C GLN A 338 8.01 15.38 -3.02
N LEU A 339 8.96 15.26 -2.10
CA LEU A 339 10.33 14.88 -2.38
C LEU A 339 10.55 13.47 -1.85
N TYR A 340 10.94 12.56 -2.73
CA TYR A 340 11.19 11.16 -2.40
C TYR A 340 12.63 10.79 -2.73
N TYR A 341 13.37 10.43 -1.71
CA TYR A 341 14.77 10.03 -1.79
C TYR A 341 14.91 8.55 -1.47
N TYR A 342 15.58 7.80 -2.37
CA TYR A 342 15.75 6.36 -2.26
C TYR A 342 17.17 5.99 -2.71
N LEU A 343 18.06 5.82 -1.74
CA LEU A 343 19.50 5.68 -1.95
C LEU A 343 19.96 4.26 -1.65
N PRO A 344 20.61 3.54 -2.59
CA PRO A 344 21.31 2.29 -2.29
C PRO A 344 22.52 2.55 -1.38
N ILE A 345 22.71 1.68 -0.37
CA ILE A 345 23.79 1.73 0.62
C ILE A 345 24.72 0.52 0.45
#